data_e6d86b41ba1f6d113eb938bd21a356b4
#
_entry.id   e6d86b41ba1f6d113eb938bd21a356b4
#
_cell.length_a   1.000
_cell.length_b   1.000
_cell.length_c   1.000
_cell.angle_alpha   90.00
_cell.angle_beta   90.00
_cell.angle_gamma   90.00
#
_symmetry.space_group_name_H-M   'P 1'
#
loop_
_entity.id
_entity.type
_entity.pdbx_description
1 polymer ?
#
loop_
_entity_poly.entity_id
_entity_poly.type
_entity_poly.pdbx_seq_one_letter_code
_entity_poly.pdbx_strand_id
1 'polypeptide(L)'
;CAPKADSTRLTLHSQAQTTVLHLAAERGAVEDLELEEVMLTGFRGVKCGESGGTEPGVGCAGRGIITTSNVLDENWASQDDDFVSVHILGHVVCGGFAMPIRENKAQEIYIVTSGEMMA
;
A
#
# COMPACT_ATOMS: atom_id res chain seq x y z
N CYS A 1 2.61 1.54 1.49
CA CYS A 1 1.56 2.35 2.13
C CYS A 1 2.10 3.72 2.53
N ALA A 2 2.30 4.57 1.56
CA ALA A 2 2.72 5.96 1.72
C ALA A 2 1.80 6.89 0.93
N PRO A 3 1.43 8.06 1.46
CA PRO A 3 0.55 9.00 0.76
C PRO A 3 1.10 9.48 -0.58
N LYS A 4 2.42 9.56 -0.72
CA LYS A 4 3.11 9.95 -1.96
C LYS A 4 3.04 8.90 -3.06
N ALA A 5 2.75 7.64 -2.73
CA ALA A 5 2.56 6.54 -3.67
C ALA A 5 3.69 6.37 -4.71
N ASP A 6 4.92 6.46 -4.26
CA ASP A 6 6.10 6.37 -5.10
C ASP A 6 7.06 5.22 -4.73
N SER A 7 6.66 4.35 -3.79
CA SER A 7 7.50 3.26 -3.28
C SER A 7 7.82 2.21 -4.34
N THR A 8 6.91 1.96 -5.27
CA THR A 8 7.04 0.95 -6.32
C THR A 8 7.73 1.46 -7.60
N ARG A 9 8.01 2.74 -7.65
CA ARG A 9 8.53 3.43 -8.84
C ARG A 9 9.78 2.79 -9.44
N LEU A 10 10.73 2.44 -8.61
CA LEU A 10 11.99 1.82 -9.07
C LEU A 10 11.79 0.40 -9.58
N THR A 11 10.94 -0.38 -8.92
CA THR A 11 10.62 -1.75 -9.33
C THR A 11 9.84 -1.78 -10.65
N LEU A 12 8.97 -0.82 -10.88
CA LEU A 12 8.18 -0.71 -12.11
C LEU A 12 8.93 -0.01 -13.25
N HIS A 13 10.07 0.63 -13.00
CA HIS A 13 10.81 1.44 -13.97
C HIS A 13 9.94 2.52 -14.65
N SER A 14 8.98 3.06 -13.93
CA SER A 14 8.01 4.03 -14.42
C SER A 14 7.79 5.16 -13.45
N GLN A 15 6.97 6.12 -13.83
CA GLN A 15 6.39 7.06 -12.87
C GLN A 15 5.49 6.31 -11.90
N ALA A 16 5.14 6.95 -10.77
CA ALA A 16 4.26 6.36 -9.78
C ALA A 16 2.98 5.80 -10.43
N GLN A 17 2.63 4.59 -10.07
CA GLN A 17 1.41 3.95 -10.57
C GLN A 17 0.16 4.58 -9.97
N THR A 18 -0.98 4.36 -10.63
CA THR A 18 -2.30 4.72 -10.09
C THR A 18 -2.55 3.96 -8.80
N THR A 19 -3.00 4.65 -7.77
CA THR A 19 -3.22 4.07 -6.45
C THR A 19 -4.59 3.41 -6.33
N VAL A 20 -4.73 2.47 -5.39
CA VAL A 20 -6.02 1.84 -5.07
C VAL A 20 -7.07 2.88 -4.70
N LEU A 21 -6.71 3.87 -3.88
CA LEU A 21 -7.64 4.93 -3.46
C LEU A 21 -8.06 5.84 -4.61
N HIS A 22 -7.17 6.12 -5.54
CA HIS A 22 -7.51 6.93 -6.72
C HIS A 22 -8.53 6.20 -7.60
N LEU A 23 -8.27 4.93 -7.89
CA LEU A 23 -9.21 4.10 -8.66
C LEU A 23 -10.56 3.93 -7.95
N ALA A 24 -10.54 3.75 -6.64
CA ALA A 24 -11.78 3.66 -5.84
C ALA A 24 -12.59 4.96 -5.89
N ALA A 25 -11.91 6.11 -5.87
CA ALA A 25 -12.57 7.42 -5.98
C ALA A 25 -13.19 7.65 -7.36
N GLU A 26 -12.50 7.24 -8.43
CA GLU A 26 -13.03 7.34 -9.80
C GLU A 26 -14.26 6.47 -10.03
N ARG A 27 -14.29 5.28 -9.47
CA ARG A 27 -15.39 4.32 -9.64
C ARG A 27 -16.53 4.48 -8.63
N GLY A 28 -16.28 5.20 -7.54
CA GLY A 28 -17.25 5.40 -6.46
C GLY A 28 -17.43 4.21 -5.52
N ALA A 29 -16.83 3.06 -5.81
CA ALA A 29 -16.86 1.87 -4.97
C ALA A 29 -15.52 1.14 -5.02
N VAL A 30 -15.11 0.57 -3.88
CA VAL A 30 -13.89 -0.25 -3.76
C VAL A 30 -14.14 -1.68 -4.25
N GLU A 31 -15.38 -2.14 -4.13
CA GLU A 31 -15.82 -3.50 -4.46
C GLU A 31 -15.74 -3.81 -5.96
N ASP A 32 -15.73 -2.78 -6.80
CA ASP A 32 -15.64 -2.91 -8.26
C ASP A 32 -14.19 -2.89 -8.79
N LEU A 33 -13.19 -2.92 -7.91
CA LEU A 33 -11.79 -2.91 -8.31
C LEU A 33 -11.29 -4.33 -8.59
N GLU A 34 -10.81 -4.56 -9.80
CA GLU A 34 -10.13 -5.79 -10.14
C GLU A 34 -8.66 -5.75 -9.72
N LEU A 35 -8.14 -6.90 -9.26
CA LEU A 35 -6.75 -7.02 -8.80
C LEU A 35 -5.75 -6.56 -9.88
N GLU A 36 -6.02 -6.88 -11.14
CA GLU A 36 -5.17 -6.54 -12.28
C GLU A 36 -5.03 -5.03 -12.51
N GLU A 37 -6.00 -4.25 -12.05
CA GLU A 37 -5.97 -2.79 -12.16
C GLU A 37 -5.13 -2.12 -11.07
N VAL A 38 -5.08 -2.73 -9.89
CA VAL A 38 -4.36 -2.20 -8.72
C VAL A 38 -2.95 -2.79 -8.58
N MET A 39 -2.67 -3.89 -9.28
CA MET A 39 -1.40 -4.61 -9.25
C MET A 39 -0.71 -4.54 -10.58
N LEU A 40 0.51 -4.00 -10.61
CA LEU A 40 1.36 -3.98 -11.78
C LEU A 40 2.55 -4.91 -11.59
N THR A 41 3.01 -5.51 -12.68
CA THR A 41 4.18 -6.37 -12.68
C THR A 41 5.42 -5.58 -13.05
N GLY A 42 6.42 -5.59 -12.20
CA GLY A 42 7.69 -4.89 -12.37
C GLY A 42 8.87 -5.84 -12.59
N PHE A 43 10.02 -5.39 -12.13
CA PHE A 43 11.29 -6.10 -12.30
C PHE A 43 11.20 -7.56 -11.84
N ARG A 44 11.65 -8.48 -12.69
CA ARG A 44 11.64 -9.95 -12.45
C ARG A 44 10.28 -10.55 -12.05
N GLY A 45 9.20 -9.96 -12.49
CA GLY A 45 7.86 -10.47 -12.20
C GLY A 45 7.33 -10.10 -10.81
N VAL A 46 7.98 -9.17 -10.10
CA VAL A 46 7.50 -8.67 -8.80
C VAL A 46 6.22 -7.88 -9.01
N LYS A 47 5.17 -8.29 -8.31
CA LYS A 47 3.90 -7.59 -8.33
C LYS A 47 3.92 -6.42 -7.36
N CYS A 48 3.48 -5.27 -7.80
CA CYS A 48 3.53 -4.03 -7.05
C CYS A 48 2.15 -3.37 -6.97
N GLY A 49 1.75 -2.97 -5.78
CA GLY A 49 0.54 -2.20 -5.53
C GLY A 49 0.81 -0.98 -4.65
N GLU A 50 0.15 0.12 -4.92
CA GLU A 50 0.22 1.35 -4.13
C GLU A 50 -1.14 1.69 -3.54
N SER A 51 -1.20 1.88 -2.22
CA SER A 51 -2.46 2.26 -1.57
C SER A 51 -2.86 3.70 -1.89
N GLY A 52 -1.90 4.59 -1.92
CA GLY A 52 -2.15 6.03 -1.98
C GLY A 52 -2.59 6.62 -0.64
N GLY A 53 -2.93 7.87 -0.67
CA GLY A 53 -3.50 8.61 0.46
C GLY A 53 -4.77 9.35 0.03
N THR A 54 -5.52 9.83 1.00
CA THR A 54 -6.61 10.77 0.75
C THR A 54 -6.05 12.11 0.28
N GLU A 55 -6.84 12.84 -0.49
CA GLU A 55 -6.48 14.22 -0.83
C GLU A 55 -6.26 15.07 0.43
N PRO A 56 -5.35 16.04 0.38
CA PRO A 56 -5.12 16.96 1.49
C PRO A 56 -6.42 17.60 1.96
N GLY A 57 -6.72 17.49 3.26
CA GLY A 57 -7.93 18.06 3.85
C GLY A 57 -9.18 17.16 3.82
N VAL A 58 -9.14 16.01 3.18
CA VAL A 58 -10.32 15.13 3.03
C VAL A 58 -10.39 14.01 4.07
N GLY A 59 -9.31 13.74 4.79
CA GLY A 59 -9.34 12.74 5.85
C GLY A 59 -7.99 12.15 6.21
N CYS A 60 -8.01 11.11 7.05
CA CYS A 60 -6.80 10.42 7.50
C CYS A 60 -6.29 9.42 6.46
N ALA A 61 -5.02 9.52 6.09
CA ALA A 61 -4.36 8.59 5.16
C ALA A 61 -4.40 7.14 5.63
N GLY A 62 -4.48 6.90 6.95
CA GLY A 62 -4.59 5.56 7.52
C GLY A 62 -5.88 4.81 7.13
N ARG A 63 -6.95 5.51 6.79
CA ARG A 63 -8.16 4.89 6.26
C ARG A 63 -7.91 4.21 4.91
N GLY A 64 -7.11 4.84 4.08
CA GLY A 64 -6.73 4.28 2.79
C GLY A 64 -5.98 2.96 2.91
N ILE A 65 -5.14 2.82 3.93
CA ILE A 65 -4.41 1.58 4.18
C ILE A 65 -5.35 0.45 4.54
N ILE A 66 -6.34 0.70 5.39
CA ILE A 66 -7.35 -0.30 5.77
C ILE A 66 -8.11 -0.77 4.54
N THR A 67 -8.60 0.18 3.74
CA THR A 67 -9.31 -0.12 2.49
C THR A 67 -8.47 -0.95 1.53
N THR A 68 -7.22 -0.52 1.31
CA THR A 68 -6.30 -1.24 0.41
C THR A 68 -5.98 -2.64 0.92
N SER A 69 -5.75 -2.79 2.22
CA SER A 69 -5.47 -4.10 2.81
C SER A 69 -6.64 -5.06 2.63
N ASN A 70 -7.87 -4.59 2.82
CA ASN A 70 -9.06 -5.41 2.61
C ASN A 70 -9.18 -5.84 1.14
N VAL A 71 -9.00 -4.93 0.18
CA VAL A 71 -9.01 -5.24 -1.25
C VAL A 71 -7.94 -6.27 -1.60
N LEU A 72 -6.75 -6.11 -1.07
CA LEU A 72 -5.66 -7.04 -1.32
C LEU A 72 -5.91 -8.40 -0.66
N ASP A 73 -6.40 -8.44 0.56
CA ASP A 73 -6.70 -9.69 1.25
C ASP A 73 -7.78 -10.50 0.55
N GLU A 74 -8.86 -9.85 0.13
CA GLU A 74 -9.96 -10.51 -0.59
C GLU A 74 -9.51 -11.09 -1.93
N ASN A 75 -8.58 -10.43 -2.63
CA ASN A 75 -8.11 -10.83 -3.95
C ASN A 75 -6.81 -11.66 -3.89
N TRP A 76 -6.01 -11.51 -2.84
CA TRP A 76 -4.68 -12.14 -2.72
C TRP A 76 -4.74 -13.55 -2.13
N ALA A 77 -5.76 -13.89 -1.37
CA ALA A 77 -5.94 -15.22 -0.80
C ALA A 77 -5.95 -16.35 -1.86
N SER A 78 -6.04 -16.00 -3.13
CA SER A 78 -6.00 -16.92 -4.27
C SER A 78 -4.66 -16.99 -5.01
N GLN A 79 -3.62 -16.27 -4.56
CA GLN A 79 -2.33 -16.23 -5.24
C GLN A 79 -1.22 -16.83 -4.36
N ASP A 80 -0.47 -17.78 -4.92
CA ASP A 80 0.69 -18.40 -4.31
C ASP A 80 1.92 -17.49 -4.42
N ASP A 81 1.98 -16.44 -3.59
CA ASP A 81 3.17 -15.61 -3.48
C ASP A 81 4.11 -16.16 -2.41
N ASP A 82 5.37 -16.35 -2.75
CA ASP A 82 6.39 -16.84 -1.81
C ASP A 82 6.73 -15.81 -0.73
N PHE A 83 6.61 -14.52 -1.06
CA PHE A 83 6.98 -13.42 -0.17
C PHE A 83 6.16 -12.16 -0.46
N VAL A 84 5.69 -11.52 0.59
CA VAL A 84 4.98 -10.24 0.52
C VAL A 84 5.68 -9.20 1.37
N SER A 85 6.09 -8.10 0.78
CA SER A 85 6.69 -6.97 1.48
C SER A 85 5.75 -5.78 1.52
N VAL A 86 5.46 -5.29 2.70
CA VAL A 86 4.60 -4.11 2.90
C VAL A 86 5.47 -2.94 3.37
N HIS A 87 5.68 -1.97 2.49
CA HIS A 87 6.37 -0.74 2.83
C HIS A 87 5.41 0.26 3.45
N ILE A 88 5.63 0.60 4.70
CA ILE A 88 4.81 1.54 5.47
C ILE A 88 5.60 2.83 5.70
N LEU A 89 4.88 3.95 5.70
CA LEU A 89 5.45 5.25 6.06
C LEU A 89 6.08 5.18 7.45
N GLY A 90 7.35 5.60 7.56
CA GLY A 90 8.09 5.62 8.83
C GLY A 90 7.63 6.69 9.83
N HIS A 91 6.71 7.56 9.43
CA HIS A 91 6.20 8.62 10.29
C HIS A 91 4.85 8.23 10.89
N VAL A 92 4.76 8.25 12.22
CA VAL A 92 3.51 7.92 12.94
C VAL A 92 2.54 9.10 12.86
N VAL A 93 1.73 9.12 11.81
CA VAL A 93 0.73 10.17 11.60
C VAL A 93 -0.64 9.78 12.14
N CYS A 94 -1.05 8.53 11.96
CA CYS A 94 -2.30 8.02 12.51
C CYS A 94 -2.28 6.50 12.70
N GLY A 95 -3.15 6.00 13.58
CA GLY A 95 -3.20 4.60 13.97
C GLY A 95 -3.49 3.61 12.83
N GLY A 96 -4.02 4.06 11.70
CA GLY A 96 -4.26 3.21 10.54
C GLY A 96 -3.00 2.60 9.94
N PHE A 97 -1.85 3.26 10.08
CA PHE A 97 -0.57 2.72 9.63
C PHE A 97 -0.07 1.53 10.46
N ALA A 98 -0.56 1.37 11.67
CA ALA A 98 -0.23 0.23 12.52
C ALA A 98 -1.13 -1.00 12.26
N MET A 99 -2.15 -0.88 11.42
CA MET A 99 -3.13 -1.94 11.20
C MET A 99 -2.49 -3.24 10.69
N PRO A 100 -1.59 -3.24 9.69
CA PRO A 100 -0.97 -4.47 9.22
C PRO A 100 -0.20 -5.22 10.33
N ILE A 101 0.34 -4.49 11.29
CA ILE A 101 1.03 -5.05 12.45
C ILE A 101 0.03 -5.61 13.46
N ARG A 102 -1.00 -4.83 13.78
CA ARG A 102 -2.02 -5.21 14.78
C ARG A 102 -2.85 -6.43 14.37
N GLU A 103 -3.07 -6.61 13.10
CA GLU A 103 -3.84 -7.74 12.56
C GLU A 103 -2.97 -8.95 12.18
N ASN A 104 -1.71 -8.97 12.64
CA ASN A 104 -0.77 -10.05 12.36
C ASN A 104 -0.59 -10.36 10.85
N LYS A 105 -0.69 -9.33 10.02
CA LYS A 105 -0.46 -9.43 8.57
C LYS A 105 1.03 -9.56 8.22
N ALA A 106 1.93 -9.25 9.18
CA ALA A 106 3.37 -9.32 9.01
C ALA A 106 3.97 -10.35 9.97
N GLN A 107 4.77 -11.26 9.43
CA GLN A 107 5.53 -12.24 10.20
C GLN A 107 6.81 -11.62 10.79
N GLU A 108 7.40 -10.69 10.07
CA GLU A 108 8.61 -9.96 10.48
C GLU A 108 8.45 -8.47 10.22
N ILE A 109 9.01 -7.65 11.08
CA ILE A 109 8.95 -6.19 11.00
C ILE A 109 10.37 -5.64 11.02
N TYR A 110 10.72 -4.86 10.01
CA TYR A 110 12.00 -4.19 9.88
C TYR A 110 11.82 -2.68 10.00
N ILE A 111 12.52 -2.07 10.95
CA ILE A 111 12.53 -0.62 11.12
C ILE A 111 13.87 -0.10 10.57
N VAL A 112 13.79 0.69 9.51
CA VAL A 112 14.96 1.31 8.88
C VAL A 112 15.08 2.74 9.38
N THR A 113 16.21 3.04 10.01
CA THR A 113 16.50 4.38 10.55
C THR A 113 17.81 4.92 9.99
N SER A 114 17.91 6.23 9.84
CA SER A 114 19.14 6.89 9.42
C SER A 114 20.18 7.07 10.56
N GLY A 115 19.78 6.83 11.80
CA GLY A 115 20.60 7.09 12.97
C GLY A 115 20.65 8.56 13.41
N GLU A 116 19.87 9.41 12.77
CA GLU A 116 19.70 10.81 13.17
C GLU A 116 18.77 10.92 14.39
N MET A 117 18.90 12.02 15.15
CA MET A 117 18.11 12.23 16.36
C MET A 117 16.60 12.24 16.11
N MET A 118 16.15 12.61 14.90
CA MET A 118 14.75 12.67 14.51
C MET A 118 14.26 11.43 13.75
N ALA A 119 15.11 10.42 13.62
CA ALA A 119 14.75 9.18 12.93
C ALA A 119 13.97 8.21 13.82
#